data_d9ffb8784941c6761472781f39d394a1
#
_entry.id   d9ffb8784941c6761472781f39d394a1
#
_cell.length_a   1.000
_cell.length_b   1.000
_cell.length_c   1.000
_cell.angle_alpha   90.00
_cell.angle_beta   90.00
_cell.angle_gamma   90.00
#
_symmetry.space_group_name_H-M   'P 1'
#
loop_
_entity.id
_entity.type
_entity.pdbx_description
1 polymer ?
#
loop_
_entity_poly.entity_id
_entity_poly.type
_entity_poly.pdbx_seq_one_letter_code
_entity_poly.pdbx_strand_id
1 'polypeptide(L)'
;MNAYDKSNKIEAVKLSRLSHKEYKAVLSATESISDRQKQAQALCCYLSARFKVPTPVVRVVNRSQPHSTDYRGTLRSKTLGTYAPTSQVITLYNLTAIKKQVVSIKQMAATLLHEYIHHYDFMVLKLGVSPHTAGFYKRISDLENKLK
;
A
#
# COMPACT_ATOMS: atom_id res chain seq x y z
N MET A 1 12.42 3.67 24.01
CA MET A 1 11.12 3.39 23.33
C MET A 1 11.36 2.39 22.23
N ASN A 2 10.62 1.29 22.20
CA ASN A 2 10.76 0.28 21.16
C ASN A 2 10.05 0.70 19.87
N ALA A 3 10.25 -0.08 18.81
CA ALA A 3 9.68 0.24 17.49
C ALA A 3 8.15 0.27 17.51
N TYR A 4 7.51 -0.61 18.27
CA TYR A 4 6.06 -0.64 18.40
C TYR A 4 5.53 0.67 19.00
N ASP A 5 6.08 1.10 20.12
CA ASP A 5 5.64 2.32 20.79
C ASP A 5 5.89 3.55 19.93
N LYS A 6 7.05 3.60 19.26
CA LYS A 6 7.37 4.69 18.33
C LYS A 6 6.37 4.73 17.17
N SER A 7 6.09 3.58 16.57
CA SER A 7 5.08 3.48 15.48
C SER A 7 3.72 3.97 15.96
N ASN A 8 3.31 3.56 17.16
CA ASN A 8 1.99 3.90 17.67
C ASN A 8 1.80 5.38 17.96
N LYS A 9 2.86 6.11 18.23
CA LYS A 9 2.80 7.55 18.55
C LYS A 9 2.86 8.47 17.33
N ILE A 10 3.39 8.00 16.22
CA ILE A 10 3.53 8.82 15.00
C ILE A 10 2.27 8.68 14.15
N GLU A 11 1.48 9.75 14.09
CA GLU A 11 0.15 9.73 13.51
C GLU A 11 0.07 10.35 12.10
N ALA A 12 1.14 11.00 11.65
CA ALA A 12 1.15 11.70 10.37
C ALA A 12 2.46 11.47 9.62
N VAL A 13 2.41 11.59 8.30
CA VAL A 13 3.62 11.59 7.48
C VAL A 13 4.31 12.96 7.56
N LYS A 14 5.63 12.97 7.31
CA LYS A 14 6.46 14.17 7.55
C LYS A 14 6.16 15.35 6.61
N LEU A 15 5.59 15.12 5.44
CA LEU A 15 5.27 16.19 4.51
C LEU A 15 3.88 16.74 4.75
N SER A 16 3.73 18.06 4.70
CA SER A 16 2.44 18.71 4.92
C SER A 16 1.61 18.84 3.64
N ARG A 17 2.25 18.86 2.47
CA ARG A 17 1.58 19.02 1.18
C ARG A 17 2.10 18.06 0.14
N LEU A 18 1.17 17.49 -0.62
CA LEU A 18 1.46 16.55 -1.72
C LEU A 18 0.61 16.95 -2.94
N SER A 19 1.12 16.67 -4.14
CA SER A 19 0.34 16.79 -5.36
C SER A 19 -0.76 15.74 -5.40
N HIS A 20 -1.91 16.09 -5.97
CA HIS A 20 -3.05 15.18 -6.13
C HIS A 20 -2.99 14.39 -7.45
N LYS A 21 -2.13 14.79 -8.36
CA LYS A 21 -2.10 14.30 -9.75
C LYS A 21 -1.90 12.80 -9.84
N GLU A 22 -0.87 12.29 -9.20
CA GLU A 22 -0.49 10.88 -9.30
C GLU A 22 -1.51 9.96 -8.65
N TYR A 23 -2.08 10.38 -7.52
CA TYR A 23 -3.12 9.62 -6.83
C TYR A 23 -4.41 9.58 -7.66
N LYS A 24 -4.81 10.70 -8.23
CA LYS A 24 -5.96 10.75 -9.13
C LYS A 24 -5.76 9.86 -10.34
N ALA A 25 -4.54 9.80 -10.89
CA ALA A 25 -4.23 8.91 -11.99
C ALA A 25 -4.40 7.43 -11.61
N VAL A 26 -4.00 7.05 -10.39
CA VAL A 26 -4.25 5.69 -9.87
C VAL A 26 -5.76 5.41 -9.84
N LEU A 27 -6.54 6.33 -9.28
CA LEU A 27 -8.00 6.15 -9.15
C LEU A 27 -8.72 6.11 -10.51
N SER A 28 -8.09 6.64 -11.55
CA SER A 28 -8.63 6.66 -12.92
C SER A 28 -8.09 5.53 -13.79
N ALA A 29 -7.25 4.65 -13.23
CA ALA A 29 -6.68 3.55 -14.00
C ALA A 29 -7.76 2.57 -14.43
N THR A 30 -7.57 1.99 -15.63
CA THR A 30 -8.45 0.94 -16.16
C THR A 30 -8.25 -0.37 -15.37
N GLU A 31 -9.00 -1.41 -15.73
CA GLU A 31 -8.84 -2.73 -15.10
C GLU A 31 -7.58 -3.47 -15.57
N SER A 32 -6.89 -2.94 -16.57
CA SER A 32 -5.66 -3.51 -17.13
C SER A 32 -4.55 -3.54 -16.10
N ILE A 33 -3.88 -4.69 -15.97
CA ILE A 33 -2.71 -4.84 -15.09
C ILE A 33 -1.63 -3.83 -15.46
N SER A 34 -1.37 -3.68 -16.76
CA SER A 34 -0.36 -2.77 -17.28
C SER A 34 -0.64 -1.32 -16.88
N ASP A 35 -1.88 -0.87 -17.00
CA ASP A 35 -2.26 0.49 -16.63
C ASP A 35 -2.18 0.70 -15.11
N ARG A 36 -2.72 -0.25 -14.35
CA ARG A 36 -2.67 -0.17 -12.88
C ARG A 36 -1.24 -0.18 -12.36
N GLN A 37 -0.38 -1.01 -12.93
CA GLN A 37 1.03 -1.05 -12.54
C GLN A 37 1.74 0.26 -12.86
N LYS A 38 1.51 0.82 -14.03
CA LYS A 38 2.09 2.09 -14.45
C LYS A 38 1.71 3.22 -13.49
N GLN A 39 0.42 3.35 -13.19
CA GLN A 39 -0.05 4.43 -12.33
C GLN A 39 0.39 4.24 -10.88
N ALA A 40 0.34 3.01 -10.37
CA ALA A 40 0.80 2.72 -9.02
C ALA A 40 2.31 2.97 -8.86
N GLN A 41 3.11 2.56 -9.84
CA GLN A 41 4.55 2.82 -9.83
C GLN A 41 4.85 4.32 -9.87
N ALA A 42 4.10 5.07 -10.68
CA ALA A 42 4.28 6.53 -10.78
C ALA A 42 3.98 7.22 -9.44
N LEU A 43 2.93 6.79 -8.73
CA LEU A 43 2.62 7.34 -7.40
C LEU A 43 3.76 7.04 -6.42
N CYS A 44 4.28 5.82 -6.40
CA CYS A 44 5.40 5.46 -5.53
C CYS A 44 6.67 6.25 -5.87
N CYS A 45 6.94 6.49 -7.15
CA CYS A 45 8.06 7.33 -7.58
C CYS A 45 7.90 8.76 -7.07
N TYR A 46 6.71 9.32 -7.20
CA TYR A 46 6.42 10.67 -6.72
C TYR A 46 6.63 10.78 -5.21
N LEU A 47 6.00 9.87 -4.45
CA LEU A 47 6.09 9.88 -2.99
C LEU A 47 7.55 9.70 -2.52
N SER A 48 8.27 8.77 -3.12
CA SER A 48 9.65 8.47 -2.71
C SER A 48 10.58 9.64 -3.01
N ALA A 49 10.37 10.34 -4.13
CA ALA A 49 11.11 11.56 -4.44
C ALA A 49 10.84 12.64 -3.39
N ARG A 50 9.59 12.81 -3.00
CA ARG A 50 9.21 13.80 -1.98
C ARG A 50 9.77 13.46 -0.60
N PHE A 51 9.75 12.19 -0.21
CA PHE A 51 10.32 11.74 1.08
C PHE A 51 11.83 11.53 1.03
N LYS A 52 12.45 11.62 -0.14
CA LYS A 52 13.90 11.44 -0.34
C LYS A 52 14.38 10.05 0.09
N VAL A 53 13.67 9.04 -0.33
CA VAL A 53 13.98 7.62 -0.06
C VAL A 53 13.97 6.82 -1.36
N PRO A 54 14.56 5.60 -1.36
CA PRO A 54 14.47 4.73 -2.53
C PRO A 54 13.02 4.44 -2.91
N THR A 55 12.76 4.31 -4.21
CA THR A 55 11.43 3.98 -4.72
C THR A 55 11.22 2.48 -4.66
N PRO A 56 10.13 1.99 -4.05
CA PRO A 56 9.81 0.57 -4.10
C PRO A 56 9.38 0.16 -5.52
N VAL A 57 9.62 -1.09 -5.87
CA VAL A 57 9.10 -1.65 -7.12
C VAL A 57 7.67 -2.12 -6.87
N VAL A 58 6.73 -1.68 -7.69
CA VAL A 58 5.34 -2.12 -7.61
C VAL A 58 5.10 -3.19 -8.67
N ARG A 59 4.45 -4.28 -8.26
CA ARG A 59 4.02 -5.36 -9.14
C ARG A 59 2.54 -5.59 -8.97
N VAL A 60 1.77 -5.34 -10.02
CA VAL A 60 0.36 -5.72 -10.09
C VAL A 60 0.30 -7.05 -10.81
N VAL A 61 -0.13 -8.10 -10.11
CA VAL A 61 -0.10 -9.46 -10.64
C VAL A 61 -1.51 -9.95 -10.95
N ASN A 62 -1.62 -10.74 -12.02
CA ASN A 62 -2.90 -11.32 -12.45
C ASN A 62 -3.18 -12.61 -11.67
N ARG A 63 -3.30 -12.46 -10.35
CA ARG A 63 -3.57 -13.57 -9.44
C ARG A 63 -4.66 -13.17 -8.46
N SER A 64 -5.38 -14.17 -7.98
CA SER A 64 -6.33 -13.96 -6.90
C SER A 64 -5.59 -13.67 -5.59
N GLN A 65 -6.20 -12.88 -4.75
CA GLN A 65 -5.69 -12.60 -3.40
C GLN A 65 -5.47 -13.92 -2.67
N PRO A 66 -4.27 -14.17 -2.11
CA PRO A 66 -4.06 -15.34 -1.25
C PRO A 66 -5.08 -15.33 -0.12
N HIS A 67 -5.65 -16.48 0.18
CA HIS A 67 -6.73 -16.55 1.16
C HIS A 67 -6.76 -17.90 1.85
N SER A 68 -7.46 -17.96 2.98
CA SER A 68 -7.78 -19.20 3.67
C SER A 68 -9.27 -19.30 3.87
N THR A 69 -9.77 -20.54 3.88
CA THR A 69 -11.18 -20.84 4.11
C THR A 69 -11.31 -21.80 5.29
N ASP A 70 -12.50 -21.82 5.92
CA ASP A 70 -12.81 -22.84 6.91
C ASP A 70 -13.23 -24.15 6.19
N TYR A 71 -13.58 -25.18 6.98
CA TYR A 71 -13.97 -26.48 6.42
C TYR A 71 -15.27 -26.42 5.59
N ARG A 72 -16.03 -25.35 5.68
CA ARG A 72 -17.26 -25.13 4.89
C ARG A 72 -17.00 -24.35 3.60
N GLY A 73 -15.73 -23.95 3.36
CA GLY A 73 -15.39 -23.09 2.23
C GLY A 73 -15.67 -21.62 2.45
N THR A 74 -16.01 -21.21 3.68
CA THR A 74 -16.22 -19.80 4.01
C THR A 74 -14.89 -19.10 4.17
N LEU A 75 -14.74 -17.91 3.54
CA LEU A 75 -13.53 -17.13 3.61
C LEU A 75 -13.22 -16.72 5.05
N ARG A 76 -12.01 -17.03 5.53
CA ARG A 76 -11.52 -16.62 6.86
C ARG A 76 -10.56 -15.45 6.80
N SER A 77 -9.64 -15.46 5.86
CA SER A 77 -8.67 -14.40 5.70
C SER A 77 -8.27 -14.27 4.24
N LYS A 78 -7.83 -13.07 3.85
CA LYS A 78 -7.28 -12.82 2.53
C LYS A 78 -6.17 -11.76 2.62
N THR A 79 -5.22 -11.85 1.69
CA THR A 79 -4.12 -10.89 1.56
C THR A 79 -4.39 -10.01 0.35
N LEU A 80 -4.55 -8.72 0.57
CA LEU A 80 -4.85 -7.76 -0.50
C LEU A 80 -3.60 -7.33 -1.25
N GLY A 81 -2.49 -7.24 -0.55
CA GLY A 81 -1.17 -6.91 -1.09
C GLY A 81 -0.10 -7.24 -0.07
N THR A 82 1.16 -7.09 -0.46
CA THR A 82 2.31 -7.33 0.41
C THR A 82 3.40 -6.30 0.17
N TYR A 83 4.22 -6.09 1.20
CA TYR A 83 5.48 -5.36 1.08
C TYR A 83 6.62 -6.23 1.60
N ALA A 84 7.65 -6.39 0.80
CA ALA A 84 8.86 -7.14 1.18
C ALA A 84 9.97 -6.15 1.56
N PRO A 85 10.33 -6.03 2.86
CA PRO A 85 11.29 -5.01 3.30
C PRO A 85 12.67 -5.15 2.70
N THR A 86 13.15 -6.39 2.53
CA THR A 86 14.50 -6.64 2.01
C THR A 86 14.65 -6.24 0.55
N SER A 87 13.68 -6.65 -0.30
CA SER A 87 13.70 -6.34 -1.74
C SER A 87 13.01 -5.02 -2.07
N GLN A 88 12.26 -4.46 -1.12
CA GLN A 88 11.46 -3.23 -1.32
C GLN A 88 10.46 -3.38 -2.47
N VAL A 89 9.78 -4.52 -2.51
CA VAL A 89 8.77 -4.81 -3.54
C VAL A 89 7.37 -4.78 -2.93
N ILE A 90 6.47 -4.02 -3.54
CA ILE A 90 5.04 -4.02 -3.25
C ILE A 90 4.37 -4.91 -4.28
N THR A 91 3.61 -5.91 -3.82
CA THR A 91 2.82 -6.77 -4.70
C THR A 91 1.35 -6.52 -4.46
N LEU A 92 0.60 -6.26 -5.53
CA LEU A 92 -0.84 -6.02 -5.50
C LEU A 92 -1.53 -7.09 -6.35
N TYR A 93 -2.55 -7.73 -5.78
CA TYR A 93 -3.29 -8.80 -6.46
C TYR A 93 -4.50 -8.21 -7.18
N ASN A 94 -4.59 -8.44 -8.49
CA ASN A 94 -5.63 -7.81 -9.32
C ASN A 94 -6.99 -8.52 -9.25
N LEU A 95 -7.04 -9.72 -8.70
CA LEU A 95 -8.26 -10.52 -8.63
C LEU A 95 -8.67 -10.81 -7.19
N THR A 96 -9.98 -10.80 -6.93
CA THR A 96 -10.52 -11.11 -5.61
C THR A 96 -10.28 -12.57 -5.23
N ALA A 97 -10.32 -12.86 -3.93
CA ALA A 97 -9.90 -14.15 -3.37
C ALA A 97 -10.69 -15.34 -3.92
N ILE A 98 -12.01 -15.34 -3.78
CA ILE A 98 -12.84 -16.52 -4.13
C ILE A 98 -13.40 -16.39 -5.54
N LYS A 99 -14.03 -15.26 -5.85
CA LYS A 99 -14.72 -15.06 -7.13
C LYS A 99 -13.79 -14.72 -8.28
N LYS A 100 -12.53 -14.40 -8.00
CA LYS A 100 -11.52 -14.03 -9.01
C LYS A 100 -11.99 -12.93 -9.95
N GLN A 101 -12.73 -11.98 -9.41
CA GLN A 101 -13.16 -10.78 -10.12
C GLN A 101 -12.07 -9.70 -10.00
N VAL A 102 -12.02 -8.77 -10.95
CA VAL A 102 -11.07 -7.67 -10.89
C VAL A 102 -11.33 -6.84 -9.64
N VAL A 103 -10.29 -6.62 -8.85
CA VAL A 103 -10.36 -5.79 -7.64
C VAL A 103 -10.72 -4.37 -8.04
N SER A 104 -11.63 -3.71 -7.27
CA SER A 104 -12.00 -2.33 -7.55
C SER A 104 -10.76 -1.43 -7.44
N ILE A 105 -10.74 -0.35 -8.22
CA ILE A 105 -9.59 0.56 -8.17
C ILE A 105 -9.47 1.26 -6.81
N LYS A 106 -10.57 1.53 -6.15
CA LYS A 106 -10.55 2.09 -4.78
C LYS A 106 -9.88 1.15 -3.81
N GLN A 107 -10.19 -0.15 -3.88
CA GLN A 107 -9.57 -1.16 -3.04
C GLN A 107 -8.07 -1.26 -3.33
N MET A 108 -7.69 -1.28 -4.59
CA MET A 108 -6.28 -1.36 -4.96
C MET A 108 -5.51 -0.12 -4.51
N ALA A 109 -6.09 1.07 -4.68
CA ALA A 109 -5.45 2.30 -4.22
C ALA A 109 -5.25 2.31 -2.71
N ALA A 110 -6.24 1.87 -1.94
CA ALA A 110 -6.13 1.76 -0.49
C ALA A 110 -5.03 0.76 -0.10
N THR A 111 -4.96 -0.37 -0.77
CA THR A 111 -3.92 -1.38 -0.53
C THR A 111 -2.53 -0.83 -0.86
N LEU A 112 -2.40 -0.10 -1.97
CA LEU A 112 -1.15 0.54 -2.35
C LEU A 112 -0.63 1.49 -1.26
N LEU A 113 -1.50 2.33 -0.71
CA LEU A 113 -1.11 3.25 0.37
C LEU A 113 -0.72 2.49 1.64
N HIS A 114 -1.44 1.41 1.96
CA HIS A 114 -1.12 0.54 3.09
C HIS A 114 0.31 -0.03 2.95
N GLU A 115 0.62 -0.61 1.80
CA GLU A 115 1.94 -1.20 1.56
C GLU A 115 3.03 -0.13 1.46
N TYR A 116 2.70 1.04 0.89
CA TYR A 116 3.65 2.15 0.85
C TYR A 116 4.00 2.67 2.27
N ILE A 117 3.05 2.69 3.20
CA ILE A 117 3.35 3.12 4.57
C ILE A 117 4.28 2.11 5.27
N HIS A 118 4.22 0.81 4.95
CA HIS A 118 5.26 -0.12 5.40
C HIS A 118 6.64 0.32 4.89
N HIS A 119 6.75 0.66 3.61
CA HIS A 119 8.00 1.18 3.03
C HIS A 119 8.44 2.46 3.74
N TYR A 120 7.51 3.38 3.97
CA TYR A 120 7.75 4.62 4.70
C TYR A 120 8.30 4.35 6.11
N ASP A 121 7.71 3.40 6.82
CA ASP A 121 8.13 3.07 8.18
C ASP A 121 9.58 2.57 8.22
N PHE A 122 9.98 1.75 7.25
CA PHE A 122 11.37 1.28 7.18
C PHE A 122 12.33 2.36 6.69
N MET A 123 11.96 3.13 5.69
CA MET A 123 12.89 4.06 5.01
C MET A 123 12.93 5.45 5.63
N VAL A 124 11.80 6.00 6.02
CA VAL A 124 11.71 7.36 6.60
C VAL A 124 11.83 7.30 8.12
N LEU A 125 11.02 6.49 8.78
CA LEU A 125 11.04 6.38 10.24
C LEU A 125 12.18 5.49 10.74
N LYS A 126 12.77 4.70 9.85
CA LYS A 126 13.88 3.79 10.15
C LYS A 126 13.54 2.82 11.29
N LEU A 127 12.30 2.34 11.29
CA LEU A 127 11.87 1.31 12.22
C LEU A 127 12.40 -0.05 11.74
N GLY A 128 12.78 -0.91 12.67
CA GLY A 128 13.23 -2.26 12.34
C GLY A 128 12.10 -3.20 11.96
N VAL A 129 10.86 -2.83 12.30
CA VAL A 129 9.62 -3.55 11.98
C VAL A 129 8.54 -2.53 11.68
N SER A 130 7.49 -2.96 10.99
CA SER A 130 6.35 -2.10 10.68
C SER A 130 5.04 -2.75 11.14
N PRO A 131 4.74 -2.73 12.45
CA PRO A 131 3.51 -3.33 12.97
C PRO A 131 2.30 -2.47 12.67
N HIS A 132 1.13 -3.12 12.58
CA HIS A 132 -0.15 -2.46 12.34
C HIS A 132 -0.68 -1.80 13.61
N THR A 133 -0.01 -0.77 14.07
CA THR A 133 -0.42 0.00 15.25
C THR A 133 -1.53 0.99 14.89
N ALA A 134 -2.17 1.59 15.89
CA ALA A 134 -3.10 2.70 15.65
C ALA A 134 -2.41 3.84 14.90
N GLY A 135 -1.17 4.15 15.24
CA GLY A 135 -0.38 5.17 14.54
C GLY A 135 -0.14 4.82 13.08
N PHE A 136 0.14 3.54 12.78
CA PHE A 136 0.28 3.08 11.41
C PHE A 136 -0.97 3.39 10.57
N TYR A 137 -2.15 3.04 11.05
CA TYR A 137 -3.39 3.32 10.33
C TYR A 137 -3.68 4.81 10.21
N LYS A 138 -3.31 5.59 11.22
CA LYS A 138 -3.44 7.05 11.15
C LYS A 138 -2.50 7.67 10.11
N ARG A 139 -1.29 7.12 9.96
CA ARG A 139 -0.38 7.57 8.90
C ARG A 139 -0.93 7.28 7.50
N ILE A 140 -1.58 6.13 7.31
CA ILE A 140 -2.26 5.83 6.04
C ILE A 140 -3.34 6.87 5.76
N SER A 141 -4.19 7.14 6.74
CA SER A 141 -5.27 8.13 6.59
C SER A 141 -4.74 9.53 6.32
N ASP A 142 -3.68 9.91 7.00
CA ASP A 142 -3.04 11.21 6.79
C ASP A 142 -2.47 11.34 5.38
N LEU A 143 -1.78 10.30 4.91
CA LEU A 143 -1.26 10.25 3.54
C LEU A 143 -2.38 10.37 2.51
N GLU A 144 -3.43 9.58 2.66
CA GLU A 144 -4.59 9.60 1.76
C GLU A 144 -5.22 10.99 1.73
N ASN A 145 -5.44 11.60 2.89
CA ASN A 145 -6.05 12.94 2.97
C ASN A 145 -5.19 14.00 2.28
N LYS A 146 -3.88 13.89 2.37
CA LYS A 146 -2.96 14.83 1.70
C LYS A 146 -2.91 14.63 0.19
N LEU A 147 -3.25 13.44 -0.29
CA LEU A 147 -3.27 13.11 -1.72
C LEU A 147 -4.59 13.40 -2.41
N LYS A 148 -5.67 13.57 -1.66
CA LYS A 148 -7.01 13.85 -2.22
C LYS A 148 -7.18 15.26 -2.76
#